data_364a009381452a81245da18dc52d132e
#
_entry.id   364a009381452a81245da18dc52d132e
#
_cell.length_a   1.000
_cell.length_b   1.000
_cell.length_c   1.000
_cell.angle_alpha   90.00
_cell.angle_beta   90.00
_cell.angle_gamma   90.00
#
_symmetry.space_group_name_H-M   'P 1'
#
loop_
_entity.id
_entity.type
_entity.pdbx_description
1 polymer ?
#
loop_
_entity_poly.entity_id
_entity_poly.type
_entity_poly.pdbx_seq_one_letter_code
_entity_poly.pdbx_strand_id
1 'polypeptide(L)'
;MKRFVLALAAVVLFSSPSLAQRVPPQFPAISFFITSTPGPDGGNFGGLAGADKHCQTLAAKHGAGGKIWRAYLSTQAAGGKPAINARDRIGKGPWVNAKGF
;
A
#
# COMPACT_ATOMS: atom_id res chain seq x y z
N MET A 1 65.22 -14.92 13.67
CA MET A 1 64.02 -15.34 12.95
C MET A 1 62.92 -14.40 13.23
N LYS A 2 62.53 -13.71 12.19
CA LYS A 2 61.43 -12.76 12.33
C LYS A 2 60.14 -13.49 12.01
N ARG A 3 59.29 -13.53 12.95
CA ARG A 3 57.95 -14.06 12.77
C ARG A 3 57.01 -12.91 12.45
N PHE A 4 56.53 -12.90 11.28
CA PHE A 4 55.51 -11.97 10.91
C PHE A 4 54.16 -12.55 11.33
N VAL A 5 53.60 -11.96 12.34
CA VAL A 5 52.20 -12.20 12.67
C VAL A 5 51.40 -11.29 11.75
N LEU A 6 50.91 -11.84 10.71
CA LEU A 6 49.90 -11.19 9.89
C LEU A 6 48.60 -11.23 10.71
N ALA A 7 48.34 -10.17 11.37
CA ALA A 7 47.01 -9.95 11.92
C ALA A 7 46.10 -9.66 10.71
N LEU A 8 45.41 -10.67 10.23
CA LEU A 8 44.30 -10.49 9.34
C LEU A 8 43.19 -9.81 10.12
N ALA A 9 43.12 -8.50 10.00
CA ALA A 9 41.94 -7.79 10.38
C ALA A 9 40.83 -8.23 9.45
N ALA A 10 39.99 -9.15 9.89
CA ALA A 10 38.78 -9.47 9.19
C ALA A 10 37.90 -8.23 9.26
N VAL A 11 37.85 -7.48 8.19
CA VAL A 11 36.88 -6.42 8.02
C VAL A 11 35.54 -7.11 7.79
N VAL A 12 34.79 -7.28 8.84
CA VAL A 12 33.43 -7.75 8.73
C VAL A 12 32.62 -6.58 8.21
N LEU A 13 32.39 -6.57 6.93
CA LEU A 13 31.44 -5.65 6.31
C LEU A 13 30.04 -6.11 6.70
N PHE A 14 29.50 -5.47 7.71
CA PHE A 14 28.09 -5.61 8.01
C PHE A 14 27.31 -4.80 6.99
N SER A 15 26.88 -5.44 5.92
CA SER A 15 25.82 -4.87 5.10
C SER A 15 24.52 -5.02 5.91
N SER A 16 24.18 -4.01 6.66
CA SER A 16 22.86 -3.93 7.27
C SER A 16 21.83 -3.91 6.16
N PRO A 17 20.87 -4.84 6.12
CA PRO A 17 19.74 -4.66 5.25
C PRO A 17 19.11 -3.33 5.63
N SER A 18 18.86 -2.47 4.66
CA SER A 18 18.33 -1.15 4.92
C SER A 18 16.87 -1.27 5.37
N LEU A 19 16.66 -1.57 6.64
CA LEU A 19 15.36 -1.49 7.30
C LEU A 19 14.77 -0.08 7.22
N ALA A 20 15.64 0.92 7.00
CA ALA A 20 15.25 2.30 6.81
C ALA A 20 14.37 2.56 5.59
N GLN A 21 14.29 1.63 4.64
CA GLN A 21 13.44 1.76 3.45
C GLN A 21 12.02 1.23 3.67
N ARG A 22 11.74 0.56 4.75
CA ARG A 22 10.40 0.16 5.10
C ARG A 22 9.70 1.31 5.79
N VAL A 23 8.71 1.86 5.13
CA VAL A 23 7.79 2.81 5.77
C VAL A 23 7.02 2.03 6.84
N PRO A 24 7.17 2.36 8.13
CA PRO A 24 6.40 1.67 9.15
C PRO A 24 4.92 1.97 8.97
N PRO A 25 4.03 1.01 9.27
CA PRO A 25 2.59 1.26 9.23
C PRO A 25 2.24 2.38 10.19
N GLN A 26 1.70 3.48 9.66
CA GLN A 26 1.27 4.61 10.48
C GLN A 26 -0.07 4.34 11.16
N PHE A 27 -0.91 3.56 10.48
CA PHE A 27 -2.28 3.28 10.91
C PHE A 27 -2.59 1.80 10.70
N PRO A 28 -1.97 0.90 11.48
CA PRO A 28 -2.07 -0.54 11.19
C PRO A 28 -3.48 -1.10 11.30
N ALA A 29 -4.36 -0.45 12.05
CA ALA A 29 -5.72 -0.91 12.29
C ALA A 29 -6.74 -0.36 11.28
N ILE A 30 -6.39 0.59 10.43
CA ILE A 30 -7.37 1.18 9.51
C ILE A 30 -7.86 0.17 8.48
N SER A 31 -9.14 0.23 8.18
CA SER A 31 -9.76 -0.53 7.11
C SER A 31 -10.38 0.32 6.00
N PHE A 32 -10.38 1.63 6.15
CA PHE A 32 -10.78 2.57 5.11
C PHE A 32 -10.06 3.91 5.28
N PHE A 33 -9.98 4.67 4.20
CA PHE A 33 -9.49 6.04 4.22
C PHE A 33 -10.19 6.87 3.15
N ILE A 34 -10.14 8.19 3.33
CA ILE A 34 -10.63 9.15 2.35
C ILE A 34 -9.42 9.88 1.79
N THR A 35 -9.32 9.95 0.47
CA THR A 35 -8.24 10.66 -0.20
C THR A 35 -8.66 12.06 -0.63
N SER A 36 -7.74 13.00 -0.50
CA SER A 36 -7.86 14.35 -1.09
C SER A 36 -7.02 14.50 -2.35
N THR A 37 -6.27 13.48 -2.73
CA THR A 37 -5.39 13.51 -3.89
C THR A 37 -6.18 13.11 -5.14
N PRO A 38 -6.29 14.02 -6.13
CA PRO A 38 -6.96 13.67 -7.40
C PRO A 38 -6.12 12.69 -8.21
N GLY A 39 -6.76 11.99 -9.13
CA GLY A 39 -6.05 11.21 -10.13
C GLY A 39 -5.38 12.12 -11.16
N PRO A 40 -4.49 11.58 -12.01
CA PRO A 40 -3.77 12.36 -13.03
C PRO A 40 -4.72 12.99 -14.06
N ASP A 41 -5.88 12.40 -14.29
CA ASP A 41 -6.90 12.89 -15.21
C ASP A 41 -8.18 13.34 -14.49
N GLY A 42 -8.05 13.92 -13.30
CA GLY A 42 -9.17 14.37 -12.48
C GLY A 42 -10.01 13.22 -11.95
N GLY A 43 -11.28 13.18 -12.31
CA GLY A 43 -12.21 12.12 -11.92
C GLY A 43 -12.12 10.85 -12.75
N ASN A 44 -11.34 10.86 -13.82
CA ASN A 44 -11.17 9.70 -14.70
C ASN A 44 -9.96 8.86 -14.21
N PHE A 45 -10.23 7.77 -13.53
CA PHE A 45 -9.20 6.88 -13.01
C PHE A 45 -8.88 5.70 -13.92
N GLY A 46 -9.56 5.58 -15.07
CA GLY A 46 -9.41 4.42 -15.93
C GLY A 46 -10.25 3.22 -15.48
N GLY A 47 -11.48 3.46 -15.04
CA GLY A 47 -12.40 2.44 -14.56
C GLY A 47 -12.08 1.99 -13.13
N LEU A 48 -12.73 0.91 -12.67
CA LEU A 48 -12.57 0.40 -11.31
C LEU A 48 -11.14 -0.07 -11.05
N ALA A 49 -10.51 -0.73 -12.01
CA ALA A 49 -9.13 -1.20 -11.86
C ALA A 49 -8.15 -0.04 -11.64
N GLY A 50 -8.30 1.05 -12.38
CA GLY A 50 -7.47 2.24 -12.21
C GLY A 50 -7.73 2.95 -10.88
N ALA A 51 -8.98 3.02 -10.46
CA ALA A 51 -9.34 3.59 -9.15
C ALA A 51 -8.78 2.75 -7.99
N ASP A 52 -8.86 1.43 -8.09
CA ASP A 52 -8.28 0.53 -7.09
C ASP A 52 -6.76 0.69 -7.01
N LYS A 53 -6.10 0.80 -8.15
CA LYS A 53 -4.66 1.05 -8.21
C LYS A 53 -4.29 2.38 -7.55
N HIS A 54 -5.08 3.42 -7.76
CA HIS A 54 -4.89 4.72 -7.13
C HIS A 54 -4.97 4.60 -5.60
N CYS A 55 -5.99 3.93 -5.08
CA CYS A 55 -6.13 3.66 -3.65
C CYS A 55 -4.95 2.86 -3.09
N GLN A 56 -4.54 1.80 -3.79
CA GLN A 56 -3.41 0.97 -3.38
C GLN A 56 -2.11 1.76 -3.33
N THR A 57 -1.88 2.62 -4.31
CA THR A 57 -0.69 3.47 -4.39
C THR A 57 -0.64 4.48 -3.24
N LEU A 58 -1.77 5.12 -2.94
CA LEU A 58 -1.86 6.07 -1.84
C LEU A 58 -1.66 5.38 -0.49
N ALA A 59 -2.27 4.23 -0.29
CA ALA A 59 -2.09 3.44 0.93
C ALA A 59 -0.62 3.04 1.13
N ALA A 60 0.05 2.64 0.07
CA ALA A 60 1.47 2.28 0.12
C ALA A 60 2.35 3.45 0.52
N LYS A 61 2.04 4.66 0.08
CA LYS A 61 2.78 5.88 0.47
C LYS A 61 2.71 6.16 1.97
N HIS A 62 1.67 5.71 2.62
CA HIS A 62 1.45 5.93 4.05
C HIS A 62 1.67 4.67 4.90
N GLY A 63 2.40 3.70 4.37
CA GLY A 63 2.76 2.50 5.12
C GLY A 63 1.67 1.46 5.26
N ALA A 64 0.57 1.58 4.50
CA ALA A 64 -0.55 0.66 4.54
C ALA A 64 -0.67 -0.23 3.29
N GLY A 65 0.39 -0.33 2.50
CA GLY A 65 0.40 -1.08 1.24
C GLY A 65 0.33 -2.60 1.39
N GLY A 66 0.48 -3.12 2.61
CA GLY A 66 0.38 -4.56 2.87
C GLY A 66 -1.04 -5.12 2.82
N LYS A 67 -2.04 -4.26 2.79
CA LYS A 67 -3.45 -4.64 2.63
C LYS A 67 -3.90 -4.41 1.20
N ILE A 68 -4.97 -5.08 0.81
CA ILE A 68 -5.60 -4.86 -0.50
C ILE A 68 -6.62 -3.74 -0.35
N TRP A 69 -6.42 -2.66 -1.11
CA TRP A 69 -7.29 -1.50 -1.10
C TRP A 69 -8.11 -1.42 -2.38
N ARG A 70 -9.37 -1.09 -2.23
CA ARG A 70 -10.30 -0.95 -3.35
C ARG A 70 -11.07 0.36 -3.21
N ALA A 71 -11.34 0.99 -4.34
CA ALA A 71 -12.16 2.18 -4.38
C ALA A 71 -13.63 1.83 -4.09
N TYR A 72 -14.29 2.62 -3.28
CA TYR A 72 -15.72 2.51 -3.02
C TYR A 72 -16.49 3.16 -4.17
N LEU A 73 -16.58 2.45 -5.27
CA LEU A 73 -17.20 2.91 -6.51
C LEU A 73 -18.07 1.81 -7.10
N SER A 74 -19.14 2.24 -7.74
CA SER A 74 -20.06 1.37 -8.47
C SER A 74 -19.92 1.59 -9.97
N THR A 75 -20.32 0.61 -10.76
CA THR A 75 -20.49 0.75 -12.20
C THR A 75 -21.91 0.41 -12.58
N GLN A 76 -22.41 1.06 -13.63
CA GLN A 76 -23.67 0.70 -14.26
C GLN A 76 -23.49 -0.47 -15.22
N ALA A 77 -24.57 -1.20 -15.47
CA ALA A 77 -24.57 -2.22 -16.51
C ALA A 77 -24.31 -1.58 -17.87
N ALA A 78 -23.34 -2.10 -18.60
CA ALA A 78 -22.97 -1.61 -19.93
C ALA A 78 -22.22 -2.69 -20.71
N GLY A 79 -22.39 -2.70 -22.03
CA GLY A 79 -21.64 -3.59 -22.91
C GLY A 79 -21.80 -5.08 -22.61
N GLY A 80 -22.98 -5.51 -22.19
CA GLY A 80 -23.24 -6.90 -21.80
C GLY A 80 -22.72 -7.29 -20.42
N LYS A 81 -22.10 -6.36 -19.68
CA LYS A 81 -21.60 -6.60 -18.32
C LYS A 81 -22.63 -6.10 -17.30
N PRO A 82 -22.86 -6.84 -16.20
CA PRO A 82 -23.77 -6.40 -15.15
C PRO A 82 -23.23 -5.22 -14.38
N ALA A 83 -24.13 -4.49 -13.73
CA ALA A 83 -23.75 -3.45 -12.78
C ALA A 83 -22.96 -4.05 -11.60
N ILE A 84 -22.02 -3.28 -11.07
CA ILE A 84 -21.24 -3.64 -9.89
C ILE A 84 -21.54 -2.65 -8.79
N ASN A 85 -21.94 -3.14 -7.62
CA ASN A 85 -22.16 -2.31 -6.44
C ASN A 85 -20.86 -2.13 -5.66
N ALA A 86 -20.58 -0.90 -5.25
CA ALA A 86 -19.44 -0.59 -4.40
C ALA A 86 -19.42 -1.45 -3.14
N ARG A 87 -20.58 -1.66 -2.53
CA ARG A 87 -20.74 -2.47 -1.32
C ARG A 87 -20.23 -3.90 -1.48
N ASP A 88 -20.45 -4.49 -2.65
CA ASP A 88 -20.08 -5.87 -2.91
C ASP A 88 -18.56 -6.03 -3.18
N ARG A 89 -17.86 -4.92 -3.38
CA ARG A 89 -16.43 -4.92 -3.68
C ARG A 89 -15.54 -4.84 -2.45
N ILE A 90 -16.05 -4.39 -1.34
CA ILE A 90 -15.26 -4.01 -0.16
C ILE A 90 -15.32 -5.00 0.99
N GLY A 91 -16.10 -6.06 0.88
CA GLY A 91 -16.26 -7.06 1.95
C GLY A 91 -17.22 -6.59 3.04
N LYS A 92 -17.17 -7.24 4.18
CA LYS A 92 -18.18 -7.10 5.24
C LYS A 92 -17.73 -6.28 6.45
N GLY A 93 -16.55 -5.71 6.43
CA GLY A 93 -16.01 -5.03 7.60
C GLY A 93 -15.35 -5.99 8.60
N PRO A 94 -15.09 -5.55 9.83
CA PRO A 94 -15.44 -4.24 10.39
C PRO A 94 -14.69 -3.07 9.73
N TRP A 95 -15.26 -1.89 9.82
CA TRP A 95 -14.70 -0.65 9.27
C TRP A 95 -14.10 0.16 10.40
N VAL A 96 -12.81 0.40 10.34
CA VAL A 96 -12.05 1.03 11.41
C VAL A 96 -11.27 2.21 10.83
N ASN A 97 -11.43 3.37 11.45
CA ASN A 97 -10.69 4.57 11.05
C ASN A 97 -9.26 4.57 11.61
N ALA A 98 -8.51 5.64 11.33
CA ALA A 98 -7.12 5.76 11.77
C ALA A 98 -6.96 5.77 13.31
N LYS A 99 -8.02 6.08 14.05
CA LYS A 99 -8.00 6.08 15.52
C LYS A 99 -8.41 4.73 16.12
N GLY A 100 -8.81 3.77 15.32
CA GLY A 100 -9.19 2.45 15.77
C GLY A 100 -10.67 2.30 16.13
N PHE A 101 -11.55 3.20 15.65
CA PHE A 101 -12.99 3.16 15.87
C PHE A 101 -13.76 2.75 14.63
#